data_6f51d20a85e6b8c9d2db1aca0a775bf2
#
_entry.id   6f51d20a85e6b8c9d2db1aca0a775bf2
#
_cell.length_a   1.000
_cell.length_b   1.000
_cell.length_c   1.000
_cell.angle_alpha   90.00
_cell.angle_beta   90.00
_cell.angle_gamma   90.00
#
_symmetry.space_group_name_H-M   'P 1'
#
loop_
_entity.id
_entity.type
_entity.pdbx_description
1 polymer ?
#
loop_
_entity_poly.entity_id
_entity_poly.type
_entity_poly.pdbx_seq_one_letter_code
_entity_poly.pdbx_strand_id
1 'polypeptide(L)'
;EVTEALPEEDKTPVNRFYRHSRVWPGQFQQDWNRSFVLLPLGKPRGSVVLLHGLTDSPYSVRYLAQLWQQRGYVAVAPRLPGHGTAPGALTAVDWETWLAATRLAVREATRLAGADVPLHLVGYSNGGALALKYALDSLEDSHLRQPQQIILLSPMIGVTAFARFAGLAGLPSV
;
A
#
# COMPACT_ATOMS: atom_id res chain seq x y z
N GLU A 1 -6.04 -11.57 18.78
CA GLU A 1 -7.16 -11.13 18.26
C GLU A 1 -7.72 -9.92 18.96
N VAL A 2 -7.71 -8.84 18.20
CA VAL A 2 -7.96 -7.48 18.71
C VAL A 2 -9.44 -7.23 19.06
N THR A 3 -10.35 -8.10 18.63
CA THR A 3 -11.80 -7.90 18.72
C THR A 3 -12.41 -8.08 20.10
N GLU A 4 -11.74 -8.81 20.97
CA GLU A 4 -12.25 -9.09 22.33
C GLU A 4 -11.90 -7.99 23.36
N ALA A 5 -10.97 -7.11 23.02
CA ALA A 5 -10.49 -6.03 23.90
C ALA A 5 -11.08 -4.65 23.56
N LEU A 6 -12.06 -4.57 22.64
CA LEU A 6 -12.69 -3.29 22.29
C LEU A 6 -13.58 -2.78 23.43
N PRO A 7 -13.46 -1.49 23.82
CA PRO A 7 -14.43 -0.82 24.70
C PRO A 7 -15.86 -0.92 24.15
N GLU A 8 -16.86 -0.88 25.02
CA GLU A 8 -18.27 -0.99 24.60
C GLU A 8 -18.69 0.12 23.62
N GLU A 9 -18.20 1.34 23.81
CA GLU A 9 -18.42 2.49 22.93
C GLU A 9 -17.88 2.28 21.51
N ASP A 10 -16.86 1.45 21.35
CA ASP A 10 -16.24 1.13 20.06
C ASP A 10 -16.93 -0.05 19.33
N LYS A 11 -17.82 -0.78 19.99
CA LYS A 11 -18.57 -1.89 19.41
C LYS A 11 -19.72 -1.42 18.51
N THR A 12 -19.39 -0.63 17.50
CA THR A 12 -20.36 -0.03 16.59
C THR A 12 -20.50 -0.83 15.29
N PRO A 13 -21.65 -0.71 14.57
CA PRO A 13 -21.87 -1.41 13.29
C PRO A 13 -20.89 -1.01 12.17
N VAL A 14 -20.13 0.08 12.35
CA VAL A 14 -19.16 0.60 11.37
C VAL A 14 -17.72 0.53 11.85
N ASN A 15 -17.47 -0.05 13.02
CA ASN A 15 -16.11 -0.28 13.49
C ASN A 15 -15.55 -1.56 12.86
N ARG A 16 -14.53 -1.43 11.99
CA ARG A 16 -13.89 -2.54 11.29
C ARG A 16 -13.21 -3.57 12.20
N PHE A 17 -12.91 -3.22 13.44
CA PHE A 17 -12.30 -4.10 14.44
C PHE A 17 -13.35 -4.86 15.26
N TYR A 18 -14.62 -4.46 15.18
CA TYR A 18 -15.70 -5.14 15.87
C TYR A 18 -16.23 -6.31 15.03
N ARG A 19 -16.14 -7.53 15.57
CA ARG A 19 -16.51 -8.78 14.88
C ARG A 19 -17.92 -8.81 14.31
N HIS A 20 -18.86 -8.10 14.95
CA HIS A 20 -20.27 -8.05 14.52
C HIS A 20 -20.58 -6.80 13.70
N SER A 21 -19.58 -6.00 13.33
CA SER A 21 -19.80 -4.85 12.48
C SER A 21 -20.05 -5.27 11.01
N ARG A 22 -20.75 -4.41 10.27
CA ARG A 22 -20.99 -4.60 8.83
C ARG A 22 -19.74 -4.48 7.97
N VAL A 23 -18.69 -3.93 8.52
CA VAL A 23 -17.40 -3.65 7.82
C VAL A 23 -16.26 -4.49 8.37
N TRP A 24 -16.56 -5.49 9.21
CA TRP A 24 -15.53 -6.39 9.71
C TRP A 24 -14.91 -7.21 8.57
N PRO A 25 -13.56 -7.16 8.38
CA PRO A 25 -12.92 -7.81 7.24
C PRO A 25 -13.12 -9.33 7.16
N GLY A 26 -13.27 -9.99 8.30
CA GLY A 26 -13.42 -11.45 8.35
C GLY A 26 -14.75 -11.99 7.83
N GLN A 27 -15.75 -11.15 7.54
CA GLN A 27 -17.01 -11.57 6.91
C GLN A 27 -16.95 -11.62 5.38
N PHE A 28 -15.94 -11.01 4.76
CA PHE A 28 -15.81 -10.96 3.31
C PHE A 28 -14.99 -12.15 2.80
N GLN A 29 -15.32 -12.66 1.61
CA GLN A 29 -14.56 -13.75 0.97
C GLN A 29 -13.08 -13.41 0.81
N GLN A 30 -12.77 -12.11 0.59
CA GLN A 30 -11.41 -11.62 0.49
C GLN A 30 -11.22 -10.38 1.35
N ASP A 31 -10.27 -10.44 2.27
CA ASP A 31 -9.83 -9.28 3.03
C ASP A 31 -8.80 -8.48 2.21
N TRP A 32 -9.31 -7.54 1.42
CA TRP A 32 -8.48 -6.63 0.62
C TRP A 32 -7.65 -5.63 1.45
N ASN A 33 -7.83 -5.58 2.77
CA ASN A 33 -6.98 -4.77 3.64
C ASN A 33 -5.63 -5.45 3.91
N ARG A 34 -5.49 -6.73 3.63
CA ARG A 34 -4.22 -7.45 3.69
C ARG A 34 -3.42 -7.25 2.41
N SER A 35 -2.12 -7.52 2.48
CA SER A 35 -1.32 -7.67 1.27
C SER A 35 -1.92 -8.74 0.37
N PHE A 36 -1.91 -8.50 -0.92
CA PHE A 36 -2.37 -9.49 -1.88
C PHE A 36 -1.51 -9.51 -3.14
N VAL A 37 -1.56 -10.63 -3.82
CA VAL A 37 -0.95 -10.85 -5.13
C VAL A 37 -2.02 -11.36 -6.07
N LEU A 38 -2.11 -10.75 -7.26
CA LEU A 38 -2.95 -11.22 -8.35
C LEU A 38 -2.06 -11.74 -9.48
N LEU A 39 -2.25 -13.00 -9.85
CA LEU A 39 -1.51 -13.63 -10.95
C LEU A 39 -2.35 -13.57 -12.23
N PRO A 40 -1.76 -13.21 -13.37
CA PRO A 40 -2.45 -13.25 -14.65
C PRO A 40 -2.67 -14.70 -15.12
N LEU A 41 -3.57 -14.88 -16.07
CA LEU A 41 -3.68 -16.13 -16.80
C LEU A 41 -2.47 -16.27 -17.74
N GLY A 42 -1.77 -17.40 -17.67
CA GLY A 42 -0.62 -17.69 -18.51
C GLY A 42 0.68 -17.00 -18.07
N LYS A 43 1.64 -16.92 -19.03
CA LYS A 43 2.96 -16.33 -18.75
C LYS A 43 2.84 -14.82 -18.50
N PRO A 44 3.40 -14.30 -17.39
CA PRO A 44 3.38 -12.88 -17.13
C PRO A 44 4.06 -12.04 -18.21
N ARG A 45 3.44 -10.92 -18.57
CA ARG A 45 4.00 -9.91 -19.48
C ARG A 45 4.85 -8.88 -18.74
N GLY A 46 4.73 -8.83 -17.41
CA GLY A 46 5.41 -7.91 -16.54
C GLY A 46 4.87 -7.99 -15.12
N SER A 47 5.32 -7.10 -14.28
CA SER A 47 4.86 -6.95 -12.91
C SER A 47 4.56 -5.50 -12.56
N VAL A 48 3.67 -5.31 -11.60
CA VAL A 48 3.35 -4.00 -11.01
C VAL A 48 3.26 -4.13 -9.50
N VAL A 49 3.87 -3.19 -8.79
CA VAL A 49 3.70 -3.00 -7.35
C VAL A 49 2.80 -1.78 -7.14
N LEU A 50 1.74 -1.94 -6.36
CA LEU A 50 0.75 -0.89 -6.08
C LEU A 50 0.82 -0.51 -4.60
N LEU A 51 1.16 0.74 -4.34
CA LEU A 51 1.38 1.29 -3.00
C LEU A 51 0.24 2.23 -2.62
N HIS A 52 -0.41 1.96 -1.49
CA HIS A 52 -1.55 2.72 -0.97
C HIS A 52 -1.13 3.97 -0.18
N GLY A 53 -2.09 4.82 0.18
CA GLY A 53 -1.89 6.07 0.92
C GLY A 53 -1.66 5.88 2.43
N LEU A 54 -1.32 6.98 3.13
CA LEU A 54 -0.91 7.00 4.54
C LEU A 54 -2.00 6.50 5.51
N THR A 55 -3.26 6.84 5.27
CA THR A 55 -4.39 6.46 6.15
C THR A 55 -5.21 5.32 5.55
N ASP A 56 -4.62 4.56 4.64
CA ASP A 56 -5.31 3.63 3.78
C ASP A 56 -4.78 2.18 3.94
N SER A 57 -5.15 1.33 3.04
CA SER A 57 -4.73 -0.08 2.97
C SER A 57 -4.72 -0.53 1.50
N PRO A 58 -4.24 -1.73 1.18
CA PRO A 58 -4.29 -2.26 -0.19
C PRO A 58 -5.67 -2.25 -0.84
N TYR A 59 -6.73 -2.14 -0.03
CA TYR A 59 -8.11 -2.02 -0.50
C TYR A 59 -8.30 -0.92 -1.56
N SER A 60 -7.67 0.25 -1.39
CA SER A 60 -7.84 1.39 -2.32
C SER A 60 -7.31 1.11 -3.72
N VAL A 61 -6.27 0.30 -3.83
CA VAL A 61 -5.60 0.00 -5.12
C VAL A 61 -6.09 -1.31 -5.76
N ARG A 62 -7.05 -2.02 -5.16
CA ARG A 62 -7.49 -3.35 -5.61
C ARG A 62 -8.01 -3.39 -7.04
N TYR A 63 -8.80 -2.39 -7.44
CA TYR A 63 -9.33 -2.35 -8.81
C TYR A 63 -8.26 -2.08 -9.85
N LEU A 64 -7.28 -1.22 -9.52
CA LEU A 64 -6.11 -1.02 -10.36
C LEU A 64 -5.30 -2.30 -10.49
N ALA A 65 -5.10 -3.04 -9.39
CA ALA A 65 -4.43 -4.34 -9.41
C ALA A 65 -5.14 -5.35 -10.32
N GLN A 66 -6.48 -5.42 -10.25
CA GLN A 66 -7.28 -6.26 -11.13
C GLN A 66 -7.14 -5.87 -12.62
N LEU A 67 -7.13 -4.57 -12.92
CA LEU A 67 -6.91 -4.09 -14.28
C LEU A 67 -5.53 -4.46 -14.83
N TRP A 68 -4.49 -4.40 -14.01
CA TRP A 68 -3.16 -4.85 -14.39
C TRP A 68 -3.09 -6.37 -14.60
N GLN A 69 -3.70 -7.14 -13.69
CA GLN A 69 -3.82 -8.60 -13.81
C GLN A 69 -4.50 -9.00 -15.13
N GLN A 70 -5.62 -8.37 -15.47
CA GLN A 70 -6.36 -8.62 -16.72
C GLN A 70 -5.51 -8.33 -17.97
N ARG A 71 -4.54 -7.41 -17.86
CA ARG A 71 -3.60 -7.08 -18.91
C ARG A 71 -2.37 -8.00 -18.98
N GLY A 72 -2.35 -9.03 -18.15
CA GLY A 72 -1.28 -10.03 -18.14
C GLY A 72 -0.12 -9.71 -17.19
N TYR A 73 -0.29 -8.84 -16.22
CA TYR A 73 0.74 -8.49 -15.25
C TYR A 73 0.53 -9.19 -13.92
N VAL A 74 1.63 -9.57 -13.27
CA VAL A 74 1.61 -9.88 -11.83
C VAL A 74 1.40 -8.58 -11.06
N ALA A 75 0.34 -8.49 -10.28
CA ALA A 75 0.06 -7.31 -9.45
C ALA A 75 0.30 -7.64 -7.97
N VAL A 76 1.19 -6.90 -7.33
CA VAL A 76 1.54 -7.04 -5.91
C VAL A 76 1.13 -5.76 -5.19
N ALA A 77 0.25 -5.89 -4.20
CA ALA A 77 -0.19 -4.78 -3.36
C ALA A 77 0.17 -5.08 -1.89
N PRO A 78 1.30 -4.59 -1.40
CA PRO A 78 1.69 -4.78 -0.01
C PRO A 78 0.83 -3.94 0.92
N ARG A 79 0.46 -4.48 2.09
CA ARG A 79 0.03 -3.67 3.21
C ARG A 79 1.26 -3.08 3.89
N LEU A 80 1.40 -1.78 3.83
CA LEU A 80 2.51 -1.10 4.51
C LEU A 80 2.42 -1.33 6.03
N PRO A 81 3.54 -1.53 6.72
CA PRO A 81 3.56 -1.72 8.17
C PRO A 81 2.77 -0.64 8.91
N GLY A 82 2.06 -1.03 9.97
CA GLY A 82 1.19 -0.14 10.74
C GLY A 82 -0.17 0.18 10.10
N HIS A 83 -0.36 -0.09 8.80
CA HIS A 83 -1.59 0.22 8.07
C HIS A 83 -2.60 -0.93 8.12
N GLY A 84 -3.87 -0.58 7.93
CA GLY A 84 -4.95 -1.56 7.84
C GLY A 84 -5.21 -2.35 9.13
N THR A 85 -4.66 -1.91 10.26
CA THR A 85 -4.82 -2.44 11.62
C THR A 85 -5.32 -1.34 12.56
N ALA A 86 -5.01 -1.42 13.86
CA ALA A 86 -5.37 -0.37 14.82
C ALA A 86 -4.73 0.98 14.44
N PRO A 87 -5.47 2.10 14.54
CA PRO A 87 -4.96 3.43 14.15
C PRO A 87 -3.62 3.79 14.83
N GLY A 88 -3.46 3.46 16.12
CA GLY A 88 -2.22 3.71 16.86
C GLY A 88 -1.00 2.94 16.36
N ALA A 89 -1.17 1.92 15.50
CA ALA A 89 -0.04 1.17 14.95
C ALA A 89 0.82 2.01 14.01
N LEU A 90 0.29 3.10 13.44
CA LEU A 90 1.05 4.03 12.59
C LEU A 90 2.10 4.82 13.36
N THR A 91 1.88 5.06 14.65
CA THR A 91 2.83 5.81 15.49
C THR A 91 4.08 5.00 15.85
N ALA A 92 4.07 3.69 15.62
CA ALA A 92 5.16 2.77 15.93
C ALA A 92 6.02 2.42 14.71
N VAL A 93 5.80 3.05 13.56
CA VAL A 93 6.51 2.78 12.31
C VAL A 93 6.99 4.07 11.66
N ASP A 94 8.12 3.97 10.94
CA ASP A 94 8.73 5.05 10.19
C ASP A 94 8.62 4.80 8.67
N TRP A 95 9.00 5.80 7.90
CA TRP A 95 8.96 5.73 6.43
C TRP A 95 10.03 4.75 5.88
N GLU A 96 11.13 4.54 6.58
CA GLU A 96 12.17 3.57 6.24
C GLU A 96 11.62 2.14 6.26
N THR A 97 10.79 1.83 7.25
CA THR A 97 10.08 0.55 7.35
C THR A 97 9.10 0.36 6.16
N TRP A 98 8.42 1.42 5.73
CA TRP A 98 7.55 1.35 4.54
C TRP A 98 8.35 1.18 3.25
N LEU A 99 9.51 1.85 3.15
CA LEU A 99 10.42 1.68 2.01
C LEU A 99 10.98 0.25 1.96
N ALA A 100 11.32 -0.33 3.11
CA ALA A 100 11.74 -1.74 3.19
C ALA A 100 10.63 -2.69 2.72
N ALA A 101 9.38 -2.45 3.12
CA ALA A 101 8.22 -3.21 2.63
C ALA A 101 8.04 -3.05 1.10
N THR A 102 8.26 -1.84 0.57
CA THR A 102 8.24 -1.58 -0.88
C THR A 102 9.31 -2.40 -1.62
N ARG A 103 10.54 -2.44 -1.09
CA ARG A 103 11.64 -3.26 -1.64
C ARG A 103 11.31 -4.75 -1.62
N LEU A 104 10.67 -5.24 -0.55
CA LEU A 104 10.19 -6.62 -0.47
C LEU A 104 9.12 -6.92 -1.53
N ALA A 105 8.17 -6.02 -1.71
CA ALA A 105 7.12 -6.17 -2.72
C ALA A 105 7.69 -6.20 -4.15
N VAL A 106 8.69 -5.38 -4.46
CA VAL A 106 9.39 -5.40 -5.75
C VAL A 106 10.13 -6.72 -5.97
N ARG A 107 10.82 -7.22 -4.94
CA ARG A 107 11.48 -8.54 -5.03
C ARG A 107 10.47 -9.66 -5.29
N GLU A 108 9.35 -9.65 -4.61
CA GLU A 108 8.30 -10.64 -4.82
C GLU A 108 7.67 -10.52 -6.21
N ALA A 109 7.37 -9.31 -6.67
CA ALA A 109 6.86 -9.07 -8.02
C ALA A 109 7.83 -9.58 -9.10
N THR A 110 9.14 -9.35 -8.88
CA THR A 110 10.20 -9.84 -9.77
C THR A 110 10.30 -11.35 -9.74
N ARG A 111 10.24 -11.97 -8.57
CA ARG A 111 10.30 -13.42 -8.41
C ARG A 111 9.14 -14.11 -9.13
N LEU A 112 7.95 -13.55 -9.08
CA LEU A 112 6.74 -14.12 -9.67
C LEU A 112 6.63 -13.91 -11.18
N ALA A 113 7.09 -12.76 -11.69
CA ALA A 113 6.97 -12.43 -13.09
C ALA A 113 8.21 -12.79 -13.91
N GLY A 114 9.38 -12.88 -13.29
CA GLY A 114 10.68 -13.00 -13.92
C GLY A 114 11.43 -11.66 -13.99
N ALA A 115 12.76 -11.72 -14.08
CA ALA A 115 13.61 -10.53 -14.14
C ALA A 115 13.62 -9.86 -15.52
N ASP A 116 13.33 -10.61 -16.57
CA ASP A 116 13.44 -10.16 -17.97
C ASP A 116 12.21 -9.40 -18.48
N VAL A 117 11.15 -9.30 -17.68
CA VAL A 117 9.92 -8.62 -18.07
C VAL A 117 9.81 -7.27 -17.35
N PRO A 118 9.05 -6.27 -17.87
CA PRO A 118 8.97 -4.94 -17.27
C PRO A 118 8.42 -4.96 -15.83
N LEU A 119 8.98 -4.08 -14.98
CA LEU A 119 8.46 -3.73 -13.65
C LEU A 119 7.86 -2.32 -13.69
N HIS A 120 6.66 -2.18 -13.14
CA HIS A 120 6.02 -0.88 -12.94
C HIS A 120 5.73 -0.64 -11.46
N LEU A 121 5.74 0.64 -11.06
CA LEU A 121 5.29 1.06 -9.74
C LEU A 121 4.08 2.00 -9.90
N VAL A 122 3.07 1.76 -9.10
CA VAL A 122 1.90 2.66 -8.99
C VAL A 122 1.79 3.07 -7.52
N GLY A 123 1.80 4.37 -7.26
CA GLY A 123 1.72 4.88 -5.89
C GLY A 123 0.65 5.95 -5.73
N TYR A 124 -0.19 5.80 -4.73
CA TYR A 124 -1.20 6.77 -4.35
C TYR A 124 -0.77 7.52 -3.08
N SER A 125 -0.81 8.86 -3.12
CA SER A 125 -0.48 9.72 -1.99
C SER A 125 0.89 9.38 -1.37
N ASN A 126 0.98 8.92 -0.12
CA ASN A 126 2.20 8.42 0.52
C ASN A 126 2.87 7.29 -0.30
N GLY A 127 2.08 6.38 -0.85
CA GLY A 127 2.59 5.34 -1.75
C GLY A 127 3.27 5.90 -2.99
N GLY A 128 2.83 7.07 -3.46
CA GLY A 128 3.49 7.80 -4.55
C GLY A 128 4.87 8.34 -4.16
N ALA A 129 5.01 8.86 -2.94
CA ALA A 129 6.31 9.28 -2.40
C ALA A 129 7.27 8.09 -2.27
N LEU A 130 6.79 6.95 -1.78
CA LEU A 130 7.58 5.72 -1.67
C LEU A 130 8.00 5.16 -3.03
N ALA A 131 7.09 5.18 -4.03
CA ALA A 131 7.39 4.75 -5.39
C ALA A 131 8.50 5.61 -6.01
N LEU A 132 8.41 6.93 -5.83
CA LEU A 132 9.43 7.87 -6.31
C LEU A 132 10.77 7.65 -5.58
N LYS A 133 10.75 7.54 -4.24
CA LYS A 133 11.97 7.29 -3.45
C LYS A 133 12.64 5.99 -3.87
N TYR A 134 11.86 4.90 -4.03
CA TYR A 134 12.38 3.64 -4.52
C TYR A 134 13.02 3.77 -5.91
N ALA A 135 12.36 4.48 -6.84
CA ALA A 135 12.89 4.68 -8.19
C ALA A 135 14.22 5.46 -8.17
N LEU A 136 14.31 6.52 -7.36
CA LEU A 136 15.56 7.28 -7.19
C LEU A 136 16.67 6.40 -6.58
N ASP A 137 16.38 5.64 -5.52
CA ASP A 137 17.37 4.72 -4.92
C ASP A 137 17.87 3.69 -5.95
N SER A 138 16.99 3.21 -6.82
CA SER A 138 17.36 2.22 -7.84
C SER A 138 18.28 2.77 -8.94
N LEU A 139 18.43 4.08 -9.06
CA LEU A 139 19.42 4.69 -9.95
C LEU A 139 20.82 4.67 -9.35
N GLU A 140 20.93 4.66 -8.02
CA GLU A 140 22.18 4.73 -7.26
C GLU A 140 22.64 3.33 -6.81
N ASP A 141 21.69 2.41 -6.54
CA ASP A 141 21.95 1.06 -6.05
C ASP A 141 21.61 0.01 -7.12
N SER A 142 22.63 -0.57 -7.74
CA SER A 142 22.48 -1.63 -8.77
C SER A 142 21.85 -2.93 -8.27
N HIS A 143 21.75 -3.14 -6.94
CA HIS A 143 21.03 -4.28 -6.36
C HIS A 143 19.51 -4.08 -6.37
N LEU A 144 19.04 -2.86 -6.58
CA LEU A 144 17.63 -2.55 -6.72
C LEU A 144 17.21 -2.62 -8.19
N ARG A 145 16.12 -3.32 -8.44
CA ARG A 145 15.58 -3.41 -9.79
C ARG A 145 14.93 -2.08 -10.19
N GLN A 146 15.40 -1.47 -11.28
CA GLN A 146 14.83 -0.24 -11.79
C GLN A 146 13.43 -0.48 -12.36
N PRO A 147 12.42 0.32 -12.00
CA PRO A 147 11.12 0.30 -12.63
C PRO A 147 11.21 0.91 -14.03
N GLN A 148 10.55 0.29 -15.01
CA GLN A 148 10.45 0.85 -16.36
C GLN A 148 9.51 2.07 -16.38
N GLN A 149 8.51 2.10 -15.49
CA GLN A 149 7.55 3.19 -15.37
C GLN A 149 7.09 3.34 -13.92
N ILE A 150 6.91 4.59 -13.50
CA ILE A 150 6.22 4.95 -12.26
C ILE A 150 4.97 5.75 -12.59
N ILE A 151 3.86 5.43 -11.93
CA ILE A 151 2.58 6.13 -12.04
C ILE A 151 2.26 6.70 -10.67
N LEU A 152 2.17 8.01 -10.60
CA LEU A 152 1.94 8.75 -9.37
C LEU A 152 0.52 9.31 -9.36
N LEU A 153 -0.28 8.89 -8.38
CA LEU A 153 -1.65 9.34 -8.18
C LEU A 153 -1.67 10.27 -6.96
N SER A 154 -1.80 11.57 -7.19
CA SER A 154 -1.78 12.61 -6.15
C SER A 154 -0.65 12.37 -5.12
N PRO A 155 0.63 12.28 -5.55
CA PRO A 155 1.72 11.87 -4.67
C PRO A 155 1.96 12.90 -3.57
N MET A 156 2.24 12.43 -2.36
CA MET A 156 2.56 13.26 -1.20
C MET A 156 4.01 13.76 -1.27
N ILE A 157 4.24 14.76 -2.12
CA ILE A 157 5.56 15.38 -2.34
C ILE A 157 5.47 16.83 -1.89
N GLY A 158 6.39 17.29 -1.02
CA GLY A 158 6.46 18.67 -0.58
C GLY A 158 5.43 19.09 0.48
N VAL A 159 5.14 18.22 1.44
CA VAL A 159 4.14 18.41 2.51
C VAL A 159 4.39 19.63 3.41
N THR A 160 5.60 20.20 3.42
CA THR A 160 6.00 21.32 4.29
C THR A 160 5.13 22.57 4.17
N ALA A 161 4.57 22.86 2.99
CA ALA A 161 3.67 24.01 2.82
C ALA A 161 2.26 23.70 3.36
N PHE A 162 1.73 22.50 3.15
CA PHE A 162 0.39 22.10 3.61
C PHE A 162 0.34 21.87 5.13
N ALA A 163 1.39 21.35 5.76
CA ALA A 163 1.44 21.14 7.20
C ALA A 163 1.34 22.48 7.98
N ARG A 164 1.87 23.57 7.42
CA ARG A 164 1.71 24.93 8.00
C ARG A 164 0.27 25.42 7.97
N PHE A 165 -0.51 25.05 6.95
CA PHE A 165 -1.94 25.41 6.86
C PHE A 165 -2.82 24.51 7.76
N ALA A 166 -2.48 23.24 7.95
CA ALA A 166 -3.21 22.35 8.85
C ALA A 166 -3.15 22.80 10.30
N GLY A 167 -2.00 23.34 10.75
CA GLY A 167 -1.86 23.95 12.07
C GLY A 167 -2.73 25.20 12.28
N LEU A 168 -3.00 25.98 11.22
CA LEU A 168 -3.89 27.14 11.27
C LEU A 168 -5.38 26.75 11.28
N ALA A 169 -5.72 25.56 10.78
CA ALA A 169 -7.10 25.06 10.73
C ALA A 169 -7.51 24.29 11.98
N GLY A 170 -6.68 24.24 13.03
CA GLY A 170 -6.99 23.55 14.29
C GLY A 170 -7.07 22.01 14.15
N LEU A 171 -6.55 21.44 13.06
CA LEU A 171 -6.43 20.02 12.91
C LEU A 171 -5.25 19.52 13.76
N PRO A 172 -5.40 18.39 14.49
CA PRO A 172 -4.29 17.85 15.26
C PRO A 172 -3.09 17.60 14.34
N SER A 173 -1.94 18.08 14.77
CA SER A 173 -0.67 17.80 14.09
C SER A 173 -0.44 16.28 14.12
N VAL A 174 -0.41 15.67 12.96
CA VAL A 174 -0.03 14.25 12.76
C VAL A 174 1.49 14.17 12.71
#